data_9eb3baaa3060fe1bd0f91e55192d31cd
#
_entry.id   9eb3baaa3060fe1bd0f91e55192d31cd
#
_cell.length_a   1.000
_cell.length_b   1.000
_cell.length_c   1.000
_cell.angle_alpha   90.00
_cell.angle_beta   90.00
_cell.angle_gamma   90.00
#
_symmetry.space_group_name_H-M   'P 1'
#
loop_
_entity.id
_entity.type
_entity.pdbx_description
1 polymer ?
#
loop_
_entity_poly.entity_id
_entity_poly.type
_entity_poly.pdbx_seq_one_letter_code
_entity_poly.pdbx_strand_id
1 'polypeptide(L)'
;MAIKHFKPTSPSRRYYDTQDFAGLSKKAPEKALLESKSSTGGRNHSGRVTSRFRGGGHKRAYRIIDWRRNKVGIPGTVAALEYDPNRSARIALIHYADGEKSYILAPDGLNAGDKVLASKNADVKPGNCMRLRDLPLGTVIHNIELKIGKGAQLVRSAGTAAQLMAKDGDYAQVRLPSGEVRLVHLLCRATVGQVSNPQHARVTHGKAGRTRWLGRRPHNRGVTMNPVDHPMGGGEGRTSGGRHPVSPWGQPTKGYKTRNRKTTDKFIVQRRQK
;
A
#
# COMPACT_ATOMS: atom_id res chain seq x y z
N MET A 1 14.92 -0.73 -8.98
CA MET A 1 14.55 -2.02 -9.66
C MET A 1 13.94 -1.69 -11.01
N ALA A 2 14.38 -2.38 -12.05
CA ALA A 2 13.94 -2.11 -13.42
C ALA A 2 12.60 -2.80 -13.75
N ILE A 3 11.88 -2.28 -14.74
CA ILE A 3 10.76 -2.93 -15.38
C ILE A 3 11.31 -3.77 -16.52
N LYS A 4 10.90 -5.04 -16.59
CA LYS A 4 11.23 -5.94 -17.70
C LYS A 4 10.17 -5.80 -18.80
N HIS A 5 10.60 -5.29 -19.95
CA HIS A 5 9.78 -5.23 -21.16
C HIS A 5 9.94 -6.51 -21.99
N PHE A 6 8.94 -6.82 -22.80
CA PHE A 6 8.94 -7.99 -23.67
C PHE A 6 8.85 -7.58 -25.13
N LYS A 7 9.45 -8.38 -26.02
CA LYS A 7 9.30 -8.21 -27.48
C LYS A 7 7.81 -8.38 -27.85
N PRO A 8 7.29 -7.62 -28.81
CA PRO A 8 5.88 -7.63 -29.22
C PRO A 8 5.56 -8.84 -30.15
N THR A 9 5.78 -10.05 -29.66
CA THR A 9 5.61 -11.30 -30.42
C THR A 9 4.15 -11.77 -30.50
N SER A 10 3.26 -11.20 -29.68
CA SER A 10 1.83 -11.52 -29.68
C SER A 10 1.02 -10.31 -29.19
N PRO A 11 -0.31 -10.21 -29.46
CA PRO A 11 -1.14 -9.10 -28.99
C PRO A 11 -1.04 -8.87 -27.47
N SER A 12 -0.99 -9.93 -26.67
CA SER A 12 -0.89 -9.82 -25.21
C SER A 12 0.50 -9.40 -24.74
N ARG A 13 1.57 -9.69 -25.49
CA ARG A 13 2.94 -9.30 -25.15
C ARG A 13 3.31 -7.89 -25.58
N ARG A 14 2.61 -7.31 -26.53
CA ARG A 14 2.87 -5.97 -27.04
C ARG A 14 2.93 -4.89 -25.94
N TYR A 15 2.05 -4.99 -24.95
CA TYR A 15 1.93 -4.02 -23.87
C TYR A 15 2.19 -4.63 -22.48
N TYR A 16 2.82 -5.80 -22.46
CA TYR A 16 3.03 -6.55 -21.23
C TYR A 16 4.36 -6.20 -20.61
N ASP A 17 4.31 -5.74 -19.35
CA ASP A 17 5.49 -5.49 -18.55
C ASP A 17 5.44 -6.28 -17.27
N THR A 18 6.61 -6.61 -16.72
CA THR A 18 6.74 -7.21 -15.40
C THR A 18 7.76 -6.47 -14.57
N GLN A 19 7.63 -6.59 -13.27
CA GLN A 19 8.70 -6.18 -12.38
C GLN A 19 9.89 -7.11 -12.54
N ASP A 20 11.09 -6.57 -12.44
CA ASP A 20 12.29 -7.37 -12.28
C ASP A 20 12.36 -7.88 -10.83
N PHE A 21 12.65 -9.17 -10.69
CA PHE A 21 12.84 -9.85 -9.42
C PHE A 21 14.32 -10.12 -9.13
N ALA A 22 15.24 -9.62 -9.95
CA ALA A 22 16.66 -9.67 -9.66
C ALA A 22 16.94 -8.99 -8.30
N GLY A 23 17.76 -9.57 -7.47
CA GLY A 23 18.03 -9.08 -6.11
C GLY A 23 17.01 -9.48 -5.04
N LEU A 24 15.92 -10.17 -5.39
CA LEU A 24 15.04 -10.79 -4.42
C LEU A 24 15.41 -12.24 -4.15
N SER A 25 15.29 -12.65 -2.90
CA SER A 25 15.49 -14.03 -2.51
C SER A 25 14.52 -14.97 -3.23
N LYS A 26 15.04 -16.08 -3.75
CA LYS A 26 14.24 -17.18 -4.32
C LYS A 26 13.83 -18.21 -3.27
N LYS A 27 14.26 -18.06 -2.01
CA LYS A 27 13.92 -18.97 -0.92
C LYS A 27 12.42 -18.89 -0.60
N ALA A 28 11.89 -20.00 -0.10
CA ALA A 28 10.54 -20.04 0.45
C ALA A 28 10.45 -19.08 1.66
N PRO A 29 9.30 -18.43 1.88
CA PRO A 29 9.13 -17.54 3.03
C PRO A 29 9.20 -18.31 4.35
N GLU A 30 9.57 -17.62 5.43
CA GLU A 30 9.66 -18.18 6.79
C GLU A 30 8.30 -18.73 7.24
N LYS A 31 8.22 -20.04 7.50
CA LYS A 31 6.95 -20.73 7.80
C LYS A 31 6.27 -20.20 9.06
N ALA A 32 7.04 -19.88 10.10
CA ALA A 32 6.52 -19.34 11.37
C ALA A 32 5.83 -17.97 11.21
N LEU A 33 6.13 -17.23 10.13
CA LEU A 33 5.59 -15.92 9.84
C LEU A 33 4.52 -15.94 8.73
N LEU A 34 3.93 -17.11 8.47
CA LEU A 34 2.87 -17.27 7.48
C LEU A 34 1.53 -17.62 8.14
N GLU A 35 0.49 -16.98 7.65
CA GLU A 35 -0.89 -17.32 7.96
C GLU A 35 -1.66 -17.72 6.69
N SER A 36 -2.61 -18.63 6.85
CA SER A 36 -3.53 -18.96 5.76
C SER A 36 -4.44 -17.76 5.45
N LYS A 37 -4.66 -17.49 4.17
CA LYS A 37 -5.56 -16.42 3.74
C LYS A 37 -6.64 -16.98 2.83
N SER A 38 -7.86 -17.07 3.37
CA SER A 38 -9.04 -17.39 2.57
C SER A 38 -9.50 -16.19 1.74
N SER A 39 -10.12 -16.46 0.60
CA SER A 39 -10.72 -15.44 -0.26
C SER A 39 -12.20 -15.30 0.05
N THR A 40 -12.65 -14.13 0.48
CA THR A 40 -14.07 -13.85 0.75
C THR A 40 -14.86 -13.52 -0.52
N GLY A 41 -14.20 -13.34 -1.67
CA GLY A 41 -14.87 -12.95 -2.90
C GLY A 41 -15.62 -11.61 -2.82
N GLY A 42 -15.21 -10.72 -1.91
CA GLY A 42 -15.85 -9.43 -1.69
C GLY A 42 -17.10 -9.47 -0.83
N ARG A 43 -17.36 -10.60 -0.11
CA ARG A 43 -18.48 -10.75 0.84
C ARG A 43 -18.07 -10.28 2.23
N ASN A 44 -19.02 -9.74 2.97
CA ASN A 44 -18.89 -9.41 4.38
C ASN A 44 -19.20 -10.63 5.27
N HIS A 45 -19.26 -10.45 6.59
CA HIS A 45 -19.59 -11.50 7.56
C HIS A 45 -20.98 -12.11 7.37
N SER A 46 -21.96 -11.34 6.84
CA SER A 46 -23.31 -11.80 6.53
C SER A 46 -23.46 -12.40 5.13
N GLY A 47 -22.37 -12.65 4.41
CA GLY A 47 -22.36 -13.24 3.07
C GLY A 47 -22.76 -12.29 1.94
N ARG A 48 -23.13 -11.04 2.23
CA ARG A 48 -23.51 -10.04 1.22
C ARG A 48 -22.30 -9.46 0.50
N VAL A 49 -22.42 -9.24 -0.81
CA VAL A 49 -21.39 -8.63 -1.62
C VAL A 49 -21.29 -7.13 -1.30
N THR A 50 -20.25 -6.72 -0.57
CA THR A 50 -19.95 -5.33 -0.23
C THR A 50 -18.87 -4.72 -1.12
N SER A 51 -18.03 -5.56 -1.75
CA SER A 51 -17.02 -5.14 -2.71
C SER A 51 -17.20 -5.95 -4.00
N ARG A 52 -17.79 -5.32 -5.02
CA ARG A 52 -18.07 -5.97 -6.30
C ARG A 52 -16.79 -6.28 -7.09
N PHE A 53 -16.89 -7.17 -8.06
CA PHE A 53 -15.82 -7.53 -9.00
C PHE A 53 -14.54 -8.06 -8.31
N ARG A 54 -14.69 -8.72 -7.17
CA ARG A 54 -13.65 -9.43 -6.44
C ARG A 54 -13.89 -10.93 -6.48
N GLY A 55 -12.83 -11.70 -6.56
CA GLY A 55 -12.88 -13.16 -6.50
C GLY A 55 -11.99 -13.85 -7.52
N GLY A 56 -11.81 -15.15 -7.35
CA GLY A 56 -10.81 -15.92 -8.08
C GLY A 56 -9.39 -15.45 -7.74
N GLY A 57 -8.48 -15.72 -8.64
CA GLY A 57 -7.06 -15.38 -8.46
C GLY A 57 -6.26 -16.50 -7.81
N HIS A 58 -4.94 -16.31 -7.78
CA HIS A 58 -4.01 -17.28 -7.23
C HIS A 58 -4.13 -17.34 -5.70
N LYS A 59 -4.07 -18.55 -5.12
CA LYS A 59 -4.03 -18.77 -3.66
C LYS A 59 -2.82 -18.07 -3.07
N ARG A 60 -2.99 -17.37 -1.95
CA ARG A 60 -1.94 -16.59 -1.29
C ARG A 60 -1.89 -16.91 0.19
N ALA A 61 -0.67 -17.05 0.71
CA ALA A 61 -0.42 -17.00 2.13
C ALA A 61 -0.16 -15.54 2.55
N TYR A 62 -0.61 -15.16 3.73
CA TYR A 62 -0.33 -13.86 4.32
C TYR A 62 1.01 -13.91 5.06
N ARG A 63 1.84 -12.87 4.90
CA ARG A 63 3.06 -12.68 5.68
C ARG A 63 2.75 -11.75 6.84
N ILE A 64 3.06 -12.19 8.05
CA ILE A 64 2.92 -11.38 9.27
C ILE A 64 4.01 -10.32 9.23
N ILE A 65 3.61 -9.06 9.17
CA ILE A 65 4.52 -7.92 9.14
C ILE A 65 4.53 -7.24 10.50
N ASP A 66 5.71 -6.94 10.99
CA ASP A 66 5.87 -6.13 12.20
C ASP A 66 5.57 -4.65 11.90
N TRP A 67 4.31 -4.27 12.15
CA TRP A 67 3.85 -2.90 11.99
C TRP A 67 4.19 -2.01 13.17
N ARG A 68 4.50 -2.59 14.32
CA ARG A 68 4.70 -1.86 15.58
C ARG A 68 6.16 -1.55 15.86
N ARG A 69 7.08 -2.39 15.39
CA ARG A 69 8.53 -2.26 15.65
C ARG A 69 8.82 -2.15 17.15
N ASN A 70 8.21 -3.04 17.94
CA ASN A 70 8.28 -3.00 19.41
C ASN A 70 9.65 -3.42 19.98
N LYS A 71 10.50 -4.07 19.21
CA LYS A 71 11.87 -4.44 19.63
C LYS A 71 12.77 -3.21 19.62
N VAL A 72 12.68 -2.44 20.72
CA VAL A 72 13.44 -1.20 20.89
C VAL A 72 14.83 -1.52 21.43
N GLY A 73 15.86 -0.96 20.79
CA GLY A 73 17.26 -1.12 21.20
C GLY A 73 17.94 -2.40 20.72
N ILE A 74 17.21 -3.35 20.14
CA ILE A 74 17.78 -4.60 19.63
C ILE A 74 18.07 -4.45 18.14
N PRO A 75 19.34 -4.56 17.71
CA PRO A 75 19.69 -4.49 16.29
C PRO A 75 19.22 -5.76 15.56
N GLY A 76 18.68 -5.56 14.37
CA GLY A 76 18.33 -6.65 13.46
C GLY A 76 19.13 -6.57 12.18
N THR A 77 19.56 -7.71 11.64
CA THR A 77 20.24 -7.82 10.36
C THR A 77 19.25 -8.23 9.27
N VAL A 78 19.28 -7.56 8.13
CA VAL A 78 18.48 -7.93 6.95
C VAL A 78 19.02 -9.23 6.38
N ALA A 79 18.30 -10.33 6.56
CA ALA A 79 18.71 -11.63 6.03
C ALA A 79 18.40 -11.78 4.54
N ALA A 80 17.26 -11.25 4.10
CA ALA A 80 16.82 -11.34 2.70
C ALA A 80 15.77 -10.28 2.37
N LEU A 81 15.71 -9.90 1.09
CA LEU A 81 14.58 -9.16 0.52
C LEU A 81 13.68 -10.15 -0.21
N GLU A 82 12.37 -10.09 0.04
CA GLU A 82 11.40 -11.04 -0.48
C GLU A 82 10.23 -10.38 -1.20
N TYR A 83 9.62 -11.15 -2.09
CA TYR A 83 8.36 -10.80 -2.74
C TYR A 83 7.16 -11.18 -1.86
N ASP A 84 6.23 -10.26 -1.67
CA ASP A 84 4.94 -10.55 -1.04
C ASP A 84 3.79 -10.33 -2.05
N PRO A 85 2.99 -11.37 -2.38
CA PRO A 85 1.85 -11.23 -3.29
C PRO A 85 0.68 -10.43 -2.72
N ASN A 86 0.69 -10.10 -1.43
CA ASN A 86 -0.39 -9.39 -0.75
C ASN A 86 -0.23 -7.88 -0.80
N ARG A 87 0.95 -7.39 -1.17
CA ARG A 87 1.28 -5.96 -1.21
C ARG A 87 2.12 -5.60 -2.41
N SER A 88 2.14 -4.31 -2.73
CA SER A 88 2.95 -3.78 -3.84
C SER A 88 4.41 -3.57 -3.45
N ALA A 89 4.67 -3.29 -2.16
CA ALA A 89 6.01 -3.13 -1.62
C ALA A 89 6.74 -4.46 -1.44
N ARG A 90 8.07 -4.44 -1.43
CA ARG A 90 8.89 -5.58 -1.02
C ARG A 90 8.93 -5.68 0.50
N ILE A 91 9.25 -6.85 1.02
CA ILE A 91 9.44 -7.09 2.45
C ILE A 91 10.88 -7.53 2.70
N ALA A 92 11.37 -7.25 3.89
CA ALA A 92 12.69 -7.70 4.36
C ALA A 92 12.50 -8.66 5.53
N LEU A 93 13.14 -9.81 5.47
CA LEU A 93 13.28 -10.72 6.59
C LEU A 93 14.41 -10.21 7.49
N ILE A 94 14.09 -9.95 8.74
CA ILE A 94 15.04 -9.47 9.75
C ILE A 94 15.32 -10.59 10.74
N HIS A 95 16.59 -10.82 11.01
CA HIS A 95 17.07 -11.64 12.12
C HIS A 95 17.58 -10.69 13.21
N TYR A 96 16.92 -10.69 14.36
CA TYR A 96 17.33 -9.92 15.52
C TYR A 96 18.46 -10.62 16.29
N ALA A 97 19.23 -9.85 17.05
CA ALA A 97 20.33 -10.38 17.86
C ALA A 97 19.87 -11.38 18.93
N ASP A 98 18.61 -11.33 19.34
CA ASP A 98 17.97 -12.25 20.28
C ASP A 98 17.43 -13.54 19.63
N GLY A 99 17.69 -13.76 18.32
CA GLY A 99 17.27 -14.93 17.58
C GLY A 99 15.86 -14.86 16.98
N GLU A 100 15.04 -13.87 17.33
CA GLU A 100 13.71 -13.73 16.75
C GLU A 100 13.80 -13.24 15.29
N LYS A 101 12.88 -13.75 14.46
CA LYS A 101 12.73 -13.33 13.08
C LYS A 101 11.46 -12.52 12.90
N SER A 102 11.48 -11.51 12.06
CA SER A 102 10.27 -10.77 11.68
C SER A 102 10.35 -10.24 10.25
N TYR A 103 9.19 -9.99 9.65
CA TYR A 103 9.11 -9.25 8.39
C TYR A 103 8.83 -7.78 8.64
N ILE A 104 9.53 -6.92 7.90
CA ILE A 104 9.25 -5.48 7.82
C ILE A 104 8.99 -5.09 6.37
N LEU A 105 8.38 -3.92 6.13
CA LEU A 105 8.42 -3.32 4.80
C LEU A 105 9.85 -2.90 4.49
N ALA A 106 10.36 -3.33 3.33
CA ALA A 106 11.67 -2.91 2.87
C ALA A 106 11.60 -1.48 2.34
N PRO A 107 12.38 -0.54 2.86
CA PRO A 107 12.61 0.75 2.20
C PRO A 107 13.43 0.58 0.92
N ASP A 108 13.40 1.59 0.08
CA ASP A 108 14.26 1.65 -1.11
C ASP A 108 15.72 1.84 -0.68
N GLY A 109 16.64 1.16 -1.36
CA GLY A 109 18.07 1.16 -1.03
C GLY A 109 18.49 0.22 0.10
N LEU A 110 17.58 -0.53 0.75
CA LEU A 110 17.95 -1.53 1.75
C LEU A 110 18.45 -2.81 1.07
N ASN A 111 19.55 -3.37 1.56
CA ASN A 111 20.18 -4.58 1.03
C ASN A 111 20.28 -5.68 2.11
N ALA A 112 20.48 -6.92 1.65
CA ALA A 112 20.84 -8.01 2.56
C ALA A 112 22.17 -7.73 3.24
N GLY A 113 22.26 -7.97 4.55
CA GLY A 113 23.41 -7.65 5.40
C GLY A 113 23.30 -6.31 6.14
N ASP A 114 22.44 -5.40 5.69
CA ASP A 114 22.24 -4.12 6.38
C ASP A 114 21.67 -4.32 7.79
N LYS A 115 22.02 -3.43 8.69
CA LYS A 115 21.48 -3.41 10.06
C LYS A 115 20.34 -2.42 10.17
N VAL A 116 19.28 -2.82 10.85
CA VAL A 116 18.10 -1.97 11.14
C VAL A 116 17.83 -1.96 12.64
N LEU A 117 17.47 -0.79 13.14
CA LEU A 117 17.25 -0.56 14.57
C LEU A 117 15.94 0.22 14.79
N ALA A 118 15.22 -0.12 15.83
CA ALA A 118 14.14 0.69 16.37
C ALA A 118 14.60 1.32 17.69
N SER A 119 14.93 2.61 17.71
CA SER A 119 15.43 3.30 18.92
C SER A 119 15.23 4.80 18.79
N LYS A 120 15.20 5.53 19.90
CA LYS A 120 15.24 6.99 19.91
C LYS A 120 16.57 7.56 19.40
N ASN A 121 17.67 6.83 19.62
CA ASN A 121 19.02 7.21 19.26
C ASN A 121 19.53 6.47 18.00
N ALA A 122 18.63 5.95 17.17
CA ALA A 122 19.04 5.32 15.91
C ALA A 122 19.52 6.36 14.91
N ASP A 123 20.48 6.01 14.06
CA ASP A 123 20.89 6.85 12.93
C ASP A 123 19.71 7.08 11.97
N VAL A 124 19.73 8.20 11.26
CA VAL A 124 18.75 8.51 10.21
C VAL A 124 19.11 7.74 8.93
N LYS A 125 19.05 6.39 9.01
CA LYS A 125 19.31 5.47 7.89
C LYS A 125 18.03 4.78 7.45
N PRO A 126 17.88 4.44 6.15
CA PRO A 126 16.70 3.72 5.65
C PRO A 126 16.46 2.43 6.43
N GLY A 127 15.22 2.20 6.88
CA GLY A 127 14.83 1.01 7.66
C GLY A 127 14.83 1.20 9.17
N ASN A 128 15.51 2.20 9.70
CA ASN A 128 15.46 2.53 11.12
C ASN A 128 14.10 3.14 11.49
N CYS A 129 13.60 2.77 12.66
CA CYS A 129 12.31 3.20 13.17
C CYS A 129 12.49 4.10 14.40
N MET A 130 11.90 5.29 14.38
CA MET A 130 12.03 6.29 15.42
C MET A 130 10.68 6.94 15.72
N ARG A 131 10.56 7.60 16.86
CA ARG A 131 9.43 8.51 17.12
C ARG A 131 9.58 9.78 16.29
N LEU A 132 8.48 10.40 15.89
CA LEU A 132 8.52 11.63 15.10
C LEU A 132 9.27 12.76 15.80
N ARG A 133 9.22 12.81 17.13
CA ARG A 133 9.98 13.81 17.91
C ARG A 133 11.50 13.69 17.76
N ASP A 134 12.00 12.46 17.56
CA ASP A 134 13.43 12.17 17.53
C ASP A 134 14.03 12.30 16.11
N LEU A 135 13.18 12.43 15.08
CA LEU A 135 13.58 12.59 13.68
C LEU A 135 13.89 14.05 13.34
N PRO A 136 14.92 14.36 12.55
CA PRO A 136 15.16 15.71 12.03
C PRO A 136 14.03 16.20 11.11
N LEU A 137 13.82 17.51 11.01
CA LEU A 137 12.91 18.11 10.03
C LEU A 137 13.41 17.82 8.61
N GLY A 138 12.49 17.75 7.66
CA GLY A 138 12.81 17.44 6.26
C GLY A 138 12.99 15.94 5.98
N THR A 139 13.12 15.09 7.02
CA THR A 139 13.33 13.65 6.84
C THR A 139 12.21 13.01 6.04
N VAL A 140 12.60 12.18 5.07
CA VAL A 140 11.68 11.32 4.31
C VAL A 140 11.36 10.09 5.14
N ILE A 141 10.07 9.82 5.34
CA ILE A 141 9.58 8.77 6.21
C ILE A 141 8.45 7.95 5.56
N HIS A 142 8.28 6.73 6.02
CA HIS A 142 7.17 5.86 5.66
C HIS A 142 6.71 5.06 6.89
N ASN A 143 5.71 4.19 6.75
CA ASN A 143 5.21 3.35 7.84
C ASN A 143 4.82 4.17 9.08
N ILE A 144 4.01 5.20 8.90
CA ILE A 144 3.68 6.17 9.94
C ILE A 144 2.50 5.68 10.77
N GLU A 145 2.63 5.73 12.10
CA GLU A 145 1.52 5.53 13.03
C GLU A 145 0.58 6.73 13.04
N LEU A 146 -0.71 6.48 13.26
CA LEU A 146 -1.73 7.51 13.53
C LEU A 146 -2.11 7.60 15.00
N LYS A 147 -1.91 6.53 15.75
CA LYS A 147 -2.11 6.44 17.20
C LYS A 147 -0.92 5.76 17.80
N ILE A 148 -0.48 6.25 18.95
CA ILE A 148 0.69 5.75 19.67
C ILE A 148 0.54 4.23 19.91
N GLY A 149 1.54 3.44 19.51
CA GLY A 149 1.61 1.99 19.73
C GLY A 149 0.63 1.14 18.92
N LYS A 150 -0.21 1.74 18.07
CA LYS A 150 -1.15 0.98 17.23
C LYS A 150 -0.47 0.26 16.06
N GLY A 151 0.71 0.73 15.68
CA GLY A 151 1.44 0.27 14.51
C GLY A 151 1.16 1.12 13.26
N ALA A 152 1.99 0.95 12.27
CA ALA A 152 1.98 1.74 11.04
C ALA A 152 0.67 1.63 10.26
N GLN A 153 0.12 2.77 9.85
CA GLN A 153 -1.15 2.87 9.12
C GLN A 153 -1.03 3.65 7.80
N LEU A 154 -0.16 4.65 7.75
CA LEU A 154 0.03 5.52 6.58
C LEU A 154 1.32 5.18 5.84
N VAL A 155 1.36 5.52 4.55
CA VAL A 155 2.57 5.45 3.69
C VAL A 155 3.19 4.04 3.69
N ARG A 156 2.43 3.04 3.22
CA ARG A 156 2.84 1.62 3.19
C ARG A 156 2.89 1.02 1.78
N SER A 157 2.37 1.72 0.79
CA SER A 157 2.36 1.24 -0.61
C SER A 157 3.72 1.45 -1.27
N ALA A 158 4.00 0.65 -2.31
CA ALA A 158 5.24 0.76 -3.08
C ALA A 158 5.50 2.19 -3.56
N GLY A 159 6.74 2.64 -3.43
CA GLY A 159 7.20 3.94 -3.90
C GLY A 159 6.62 5.15 -3.16
N THR A 160 5.84 4.95 -2.09
CA THR A 160 5.31 6.08 -1.32
C THR A 160 6.30 6.56 -0.28
N ALA A 161 6.29 7.87 -0.05
CA ALA A 161 7.06 8.54 0.98
C ALA A 161 6.24 9.71 1.52
N ALA A 162 6.45 10.09 2.77
CA ALA A 162 5.97 11.31 3.38
C ALA A 162 7.17 12.11 3.89
N GLN A 163 6.97 13.38 4.15
CA GLN A 163 8.02 14.26 4.67
C GLN A 163 7.60 14.89 5.98
N LEU A 164 8.49 14.89 6.95
CA LEU A 164 8.33 15.58 8.22
C LEU A 164 8.62 17.07 8.00
N MET A 165 7.59 17.93 8.06
CA MET A 165 7.71 19.34 7.72
C MET A 165 8.06 20.20 8.93
N ALA A 166 7.33 20.06 10.02
CA ALA A 166 7.46 20.86 11.23
C ALA A 166 7.05 20.03 12.46
N LYS A 167 7.44 20.53 13.62
CA LYS A 167 6.99 20.02 14.93
C LYS A 167 6.47 21.22 15.71
N ASP A 168 5.26 21.08 16.26
CA ASP A 168 4.61 22.13 17.00
C ASP A 168 3.84 21.52 18.18
N GLY A 169 4.14 21.97 19.40
CA GLY A 169 3.61 21.37 20.63
C GLY A 169 3.78 19.85 20.64
N ASP A 170 2.70 19.12 20.80
CA ASP A 170 2.68 17.63 20.82
C ASP A 170 2.54 17.00 19.44
N TYR A 171 2.49 17.77 18.37
CA TYR A 171 2.20 17.28 17.03
C TYR A 171 3.31 17.58 16.02
N ALA A 172 3.49 16.64 15.10
CA ALA A 172 4.29 16.79 13.90
C ALA A 172 3.39 17.07 12.70
N GLN A 173 3.78 18.01 11.85
CA GLN A 173 3.18 18.26 10.55
C GLN A 173 3.85 17.35 9.52
N VAL A 174 3.08 16.45 8.94
CA VAL A 174 3.56 15.47 7.97
C VAL A 174 2.87 15.67 6.64
N ARG A 175 3.67 15.94 5.59
CA ARG A 175 3.21 16.02 4.21
C ARG A 175 3.10 14.61 3.62
N LEU A 176 1.88 14.19 3.32
CA LEU A 176 1.56 12.88 2.76
C LEU A 176 1.80 12.84 1.23
N PRO A 177 1.89 11.64 0.61
CA PRO A 177 2.03 11.49 -0.84
C PRO A 177 0.91 12.14 -1.66
N SER A 178 -0.27 12.34 -1.06
CA SER A 178 -1.41 13.02 -1.69
C SER A 178 -1.28 14.55 -1.73
N GLY A 179 -0.25 15.12 -1.09
CA GLY A 179 -0.09 16.55 -0.87
C GLY A 179 -0.83 17.08 0.38
N GLU A 180 -1.64 16.26 1.05
CA GLU A 180 -2.27 16.63 2.33
C GLU A 180 -1.22 16.80 3.41
N VAL A 181 -1.27 17.91 4.16
CA VAL A 181 -0.47 18.11 5.38
C VAL A 181 -1.33 17.78 6.58
N ARG A 182 -0.84 16.87 7.41
CA ARG A 182 -1.59 16.31 8.52
C ARG A 182 -0.80 16.34 9.81
N LEU A 183 -1.51 16.62 10.92
CA LEU A 183 -0.98 16.50 12.27
C LEU A 183 -0.94 15.04 12.71
N VAL A 184 0.21 14.62 13.23
CA VAL A 184 0.45 13.30 13.83
C VAL A 184 1.17 13.53 15.16
N HIS A 185 0.73 12.85 16.21
CA HIS A 185 1.33 13.02 17.53
C HIS A 185 2.82 12.67 17.53
N LEU A 186 3.68 13.45 18.19
CA LEU A 186 5.13 13.32 18.21
C LEU A 186 5.64 11.97 18.74
N LEU A 187 4.89 11.31 19.62
CA LEU A 187 5.23 9.97 20.13
C LEU A 187 4.92 8.84 19.16
N CYS A 188 4.18 9.11 18.06
CA CYS A 188 3.97 8.14 17.00
C CYS A 188 5.31 7.79 16.32
N ARG A 189 5.43 6.53 15.92
CA ARG A 189 6.63 6.03 15.24
C ARG A 189 6.49 6.14 13.73
N ALA A 190 7.63 6.28 13.07
CA ALA A 190 7.77 6.20 11.62
C ALA A 190 9.09 5.52 11.26
N THR A 191 9.18 4.97 10.06
CA THR A 191 10.41 4.38 9.52
C THR A 191 11.05 5.35 8.53
N VAL A 192 12.36 5.52 8.60
CA VAL A 192 13.14 6.40 7.73
C VAL A 192 13.21 5.81 6.31
N GLY A 193 13.10 6.68 5.31
CA GLY A 193 13.24 6.36 3.89
C GLY A 193 11.90 6.25 3.15
N GLN A 194 11.99 5.94 1.86
CA GLN A 194 10.87 5.68 0.93
C GLN A 194 10.59 4.18 0.88
N VAL A 195 9.33 3.79 0.66
CA VAL A 195 8.97 2.38 0.45
C VAL A 195 9.53 1.88 -0.88
N SER A 196 10.09 0.68 -0.88
CA SER A 196 10.65 0.02 -2.06
C SER A 196 9.69 -0.10 -3.25
N ASN A 197 10.24 -0.46 -4.42
CA ASN A 197 9.50 -0.74 -5.65
C ASN A 197 8.75 0.49 -6.22
N PRO A 198 9.38 1.65 -6.40
CA PRO A 198 8.72 2.88 -6.86
C PRO A 198 8.10 2.75 -8.25
N GLN A 199 8.64 1.86 -9.09
CA GLN A 199 8.13 1.66 -10.45
C GLN A 199 6.90 0.75 -10.54
N HIS A 200 6.37 0.26 -9.41
CA HIS A 200 5.20 -0.63 -9.41
C HIS A 200 3.99 -0.08 -10.17
N ALA A 201 3.76 1.23 -10.09
CA ALA A 201 2.64 1.89 -10.77
C ALA A 201 2.76 1.91 -12.30
N ARG A 202 3.98 1.74 -12.83
CA ARG A 202 4.26 1.75 -14.28
C ARG A 202 4.06 0.40 -14.95
N VAL A 203 3.83 -0.67 -14.18
CA VAL A 203 3.67 -2.03 -14.72
C VAL A 203 2.36 -2.18 -15.44
N THR A 204 2.41 -2.54 -16.72
CA THR A 204 1.24 -2.79 -17.56
C THR A 204 0.93 -4.30 -17.61
N HIS A 205 -0.33 -4.66 -17.34
CA HIS A 205 -0.72 -6.07 -17.28
C HIS A 205 -0.84 -6.74 -18.65
N GLY A 206 -1.06 -5.98 -19.70
CA GLY A 206 -1.07 -6.43 -21.11
C GLY A 206 -2.24 -7.32 -21.52
N LYS A 207 -2.85 -8.07 -20.60
CA LYS A 207 -3.98 -8.98 -20.89
C LYS A 207 -4.97 -9.08 -19.73
N ALA A 208 -6.24 -9.33 -20.06
CA ALA A 208 -7.33 -9.49 -19.08
C ALA A 208 -7.10 -10.68 -18.13
N GLY A 209 -6.53 -11.79 -18.61
CA GLY A 209 -6.23 -12.97 -17.82
C GLY A 209 -5.31 -12.67 -16.62
N ARG A 210 -4.32 -11.77 -16.78
CA ARG A 210 -3.45 -11.38 -15.67
C ARG A 210 -4.23 -10.64 -14.57
N THR A 211 -5.17 -9.79 -14.94
CA THR A 211 -6.07 -9.12 -14.01
C THR A 211 -6.93 -10.13 -13.24
N ARG A 212 -7.38 -11.22 -13.93
CA ARG A 212 -8.09 -12.34 -13.31
C ARG A 212 -7.22 -13.07 -12.28
N TRP A 213 -5.96 -13.34 -12.59
CA TRP A 213 -5.01 -13.98 -11.65
C TRP A 213 -4.77 -13.14 -10.39
N LEU A 214 -4.91 -11.82 -10.49
CA LEU A 214 -4.84 -10.91 -9.34
C LEU A 214 -6.12 -10.87 -8.48
N GLY A 215 -7.15 -11.63 -8.85
CA GLY A 215 -8.42 -11.71 -8.12
C GLY A 215 -9.43 -10.61 -8.49
N ARG A 216 -9.26 -9.98 -9.63
CA ARG A 216 -10.23 -9.01 -10.17
C ARG A 216 -11.12 -9.68 -11.21
N ARG A 217 -12.42 -9.57 -11.05
CA ARG A 217 -13.41 -10.01 -12.03
C ARG A 217 -13.68 -8.92 -13.08
N PRO A 218 -14.18 -9.27 -14.27
CA PRO A 218 -14.60 -8.29 -15.26
C PRO A 218 -15.60 -7.29 -14.68
N HIS A 219 -15.51 -6.05 -15.17
CA HIS A 219 -16.37 -4.96 -14.74
C HIS A 219 -17.25 -4.49 -15.89
N ASN A 220 -18.57 -4.59 -15.73
CA ASN A 220 -19.54 -4.03 -16.66
C ASN A 220 -19.78 -2.56 -16.33
N ARG A 221 -19.87 -1.73 -17.37
CA ARG A 221 -20.23 -0.32 -17.23
C ARG A 221 -21.73 -0.17 -17.00
N GLY A 222 -22.16 0.80 -16.20
CA GLY A 222 -23.58 1.06 -15.95
C GLY A 222 -24.42 1.33 -17.20
N VAL A 223 -23.80 1.95 -18.21
CA VAL A 223 -24.46 2.25 -19.51
C VAL A 223 -24.85 0.97 -20.29
N THR A 224 -24.19 -0.17 -20.02
CA THR A 224 -24.49 -1.45 -20.68
C THR A 224 -25.47 -2.32 -19.89
N MET A 225 -26.03 -1.79 -18.83
CA MET A 225 -27.01 -2.48 -17.97
C MET A 225 -28.43 -2.00 -18.32
N ASN A 226 -29.42 -2.71 -17.80
CA ASN A 226 -30.82 -2.28 -17.88
C ASN A 226 -31.13 -1.16 -16.88
N PRO A 227 -32.19 -0.37 -17.07
CA PRO A 227 -32.57 0.71 -16.16
C PRO A 227 -32.76 0.26 -14.71
N VAL A 228 -33.23 -0.97 -14.48
CA VAL A 228 -33.42 -1.56 -13.14
C VAL A 228 -32.08 -1.79 -12.41
N ASP A 229 -31.01 -2.06 -13.15
CA ASP A 229 -29.70 -2.41 -12.56
C ASP A 229 -28.81 -1.19 -12.30
N HIS A 230 -29.01 -0.12 -13.05
CA HIS A 230 -28.17 1.07 -12.97
C HIS A 230 -28.89 2.33 -13.45
N PRO A 231 -28.75 3.48 -12.75
CA PRO A 231 -29.37 4.74 -13.16
C PRO A 231 -28.97 5.26 -14.54
N MET A 232 -27.87 4.76 -15.11
CA MET A 232 -27.37 5.08 -16.45
C MET A 232 -27.66 3.98 -17.47
N GLY A 233 -28.44 2.99 -17.11
CA GLY A 233 -28.82 1.87 -17.96
C GLY A 233 -29.97 2.21 -18.88
N GLY A 234 -30.19 1.36 -19.88
CA GLY A 234 -31.27 1.46 -20.88
C GLY A 234 -30.78 1.98 -22.22
N GLY A 235 -31.75 2.09 -23.14
CA GLY A 235 -31.55 2.49 -24.53
C GLY A 235 -31.32 1.30 -25.47
N GLU A 236 -31.41 1.56 -26.77
CA GLU A 236 -31.18 0.59 -27.82
C GLU A 236 -29.78 0.74 -28.43
N GLY A 237 -29.09 -0.39 -28.64
CA GLY A 237 -27.77 -0.44 -29.23
C GLY A 237 -26.71 0.31 -28.41
N ARG A 238 -25.88 1.09 -29.10
CA ARG A 238 -24.79 1.88 -28.47
C ARG A 238 -25.31 3.24 -28.01
N THR A 239 -25.80 3.28 -26.78
CA THR A 239 -26.33 4.52 -26.16
C THR A 239 -25.26 5.30 -25.40
N SER A 240 -25.50 6.60 -25.21
CA SER A 240 -24.75 7.46 -24.31
C SER A 240 -25.30 7.38 -22.87
N GLY A 241 -24.57 7.95 -21.90
CA GLY A 241 -25.03 7.91 -20.50
C GLY A 241 -26.27 8.73 -20.17
N GLY A 242 -26.66 9.67 -21.04
CA GLY A 242 -27.85 10.53 -20.92
C GLY A 242 -27.91 11.49 -19.71
N ARG A 243 -26.91 11.42 -18.81
CA ARG A 243 -26.87 12.22 -17.59
C ARG A 243 -25.42 12.31 -17.03
N HIS A 244 -25.22 13.12 -16.02
CA HIS A 244 -23.94 13.15 -15.31
C HIS A 244 -23.59 11.76 -14.75
N PRO A 245 -22.31 11.35 -14.80
CA PRO A 245 -21.89 10.04 -14.30
C PRO A 245 -22.24 9.85 -12.83
N VAL A 246 -22.97 8.77 -12.56
CA VAL A 246 -23.39 8.38 -11.21
C VAL A 246 -22.99 6.96 -10.88
N SER A 247 -22.94 6.65 -9.59
CA SER A 247 -22.77 5.28 -9.08
C SER A 247 -24.08 4.49 -9.21
N PRO A 248 -24.09 3.15 -9.01
CA PRO A 248 -25.33 2.36 -9.00
C PRO A 248 -26.38 2.84 -7.98
N TRP A 249 -25.96 3.58 -6.98
CA TRP A 249 -26.84 4.16 -5.96
C TRP A 249 -27.21 5.63 -6.23
N GLY A 250 -26.94 6.12 -7.45
CA GLY A 250 -27.30 7.48 -7.86
C GLY A 250 -26.36 8.59 -7.40
N GLN A 251 -25.31 8.28 -6.65
CA GLN A 251 -24.35 9.28 -6.17
C GLN A 251 -23.46 9.77 -7.31
N PRO A 252 -23.28 11.09 -7.51
CA PRO A 252 -22.37 11.64 -8.50
C PRO A 252 -20.94 11.12 -8.32
N THR A 253 -20.30 10.68 -9.42
CA THR A 253 -18.96 10.10 -9.39
C THR A 253 -17.85 11.09 -9.70
N LYS A 254 -18.20 12.27 -10.24
CA LYS A 254 -17.27 13.37 -10.54
C LYS A 254 -17.59 14.57 -9.66
N GLY A 255 -16.56 15.18 -9.07
CA GLY A 255 -16.66 16.42 -8.30
C GLY A 255 -17.27 16.32 -6.90
N TYR A 256 -18.04 15.29 -6.61
CA TYR A 256 -18.68 15.15 -5.30
C TYR A 256 -17.67 14.83 -4.19
N LYS A 257 -17.73 15.59 -3.10
CA LYS A 257 -16.89 15.38 -1.91
C LYS A 257 -17.49 14.29 -1.04
N THR A 258 -16.90 13.08 -1.07
CA THR A 258 -17.40 11.88 -0.36
C THR A 258 -17.00 11.81 1.10
N ARG A 259 -16.05 12.64 1.57
CA ARG A 259 -15.60 12.63 2.97
C ARG A 259 -16.67 13.24 3.89
N ASN A 260 -17.29 12.40 4.73
CA ASN A 260 -18.30 12.82 5.73
C ASN A 260 -17.74 12.88 7.17
N ARG A 261 -16.54 12.31 7.41
CA ARG A 261 -15.98 12.20 8.76
C ARG A 261 -15.35 13.51 9.21
N LYS A 262 -16.11 14.33 9.96
CA LYS A 262 -15.68 15.64 10.47
C LYS A 262 -14.75 15.54 11.70
N THR A 263 -14.89 14.49 12.52
CA THR A 263 -14.14 14.34 13.79
C THR A 263 -12.61 14.35 13.64
N THR A 264 -12.09 14.00 12.47
CA THR A 264 -10.64 13.98 12.19
C THR A 264 -10.18 15.15 11.32
N ASP A 265 -11.04 16.09 11.00
CA ASP A 265 -10.68 17.28 10.21
C ASP A 265 -9.75 18.21 10.97
N LYS A 266 -9.84 18.25 12.30
CA LYS A 266 -8.91 18.99 13.17
C LYS A 266 -7.44 18.59 13.03
N PHE A 267 -7.16 17.40 12.50
CA PHE A 267 -5.79 16.92 12.22
C PHE A 267 -5.33 17.22 10.80
N ILE A 268 -6.11 17.90 9.97
CA ILE A 268 -5.75 18.27 8.60
C ILE A 268 -5.43 19.75 8.58
N VAL A 269 -4.14 20.09 8.43
CA VAL A 269 -3.68 21.47 8.29
C VAL A 269 -3.98 22.00 6.90
N GLN A 270 -3.59 21.20 5.88
CA GLN A 270 -3.81 21.55 4.48
C GLN A 270 -4.39 20.35 3.74
N ARG A 271 -5.49 20.54 3.05
CA ARG A 271 -6.08 19.51 2.18
C ARG A 271 -5.29 19.39 0.88
N ARG A 272 -5.37 18.22 0.22
CA ARG A 272 -4.80 18.04 -1.11
C ARG A 272 -5.35 19.10 -2.06
N GLN A 273 -4.47 19.70 -2.82
CA GLN A 273 -4.88 20.50 -3.97
C GLN A 273 -5.36 19.56 -5.10
N LYS A 274 -6.38 19.99 -5.82
CA LYS A 274 -6.92 19.23 -6.98
C LYS A 274 -5.99 19.33 -8.17
#